data_99168075a1ef098b6c6af12172e8d591
#
_entry.id   99168075a1ef098b6c6af12172e8d591
#
_cell.length_a   1.000
_cell.length_b   1.000
_cell.length_c   1.000
_cell.angle_alpha   90.00
_cell.angle_beta   90.00
_cell.angle_gamma   90.00
#
_symmetry.space_group_name_H-M   'P 1'
#
loop_
_entity.id
_entity.type
_entity.pdbx_description
1 polymer ?
#
loop_
_entity_poly.entity_id
_entity_poly.type
_entity_poly.pdbx_seq_one_letter_code
_entity_poly.pdbx_strand_id
1 'polypeptide(L)'
;MAQPSYNIENVYRAISTINGYFSEEKQYGATIQRTDPIIHTYCHYGNTKGKCGNYFQMASSGVIHLLKKLKGMSGLECDKLAEYAILWLSYKLAIKPNNNGIDLNHFYTNYIIKNNDYNKKIKNDDSLTYKAIIDTKKDFMNIKEIYNFSYLFSILFYLYNVNNPNNLKCTNNSNYPENFANKFKELNEDSNINGNTSYRKLLSTLSDDYDNLKKIYVNNKSCNFPLLPQIEPKKSLAQNPAEISGRGFEQISGQTSEVISSSSSISTTLIPGLSVVSAIPVFLGIAYKTIYKKKIKKNNEENEN
;
A
#
# COMPACT_ATOMS: atom_id res chain seq x y z
N MET A 1 -2.02 14.11 20.09
CA MET A 1 -1.69 12.68 19.88
C MET A 1 -0.29 12.42 20.39
N ALA A 2 -0.04 11.28 21.07
CA ALA A 2 1.30 10.91 21.51
C ALA A 2 2.18 10.67 20.27
N GLN A 3 3.44 11.10 20.29
CA GLN A 3 4.37 10.82 19.21
C GLN A 3 4.63 9.31 19.14
N PRO A 4 4.74 8.72 17.92
CA PRO A 4 5.11 7.33 17.80
C PRO A 4 6.47 7.09 18.48
N SER A 5 6.59 5.98 19.20
CA SER A 5 7.81 5.59 19.91
C SER A 5 8.98 5.21 18.98
N TYR A 6 8.76 5.19 17.66
CA TYR A 6 9.73 4.86 16.63
C TYR A 6 10.00 6.04 15.69
N ASN A 7 11.19 6.05 15.06
CA ASN A 7 11.55 7.05 14.08
C ASN A 7 11.00 6.68 12.70
N ILE A 8 10.01 7.45 12.21
CA ILE A 8 9.33 7.21 10.94
C ILE A 8 10.25 7.38 9.72
N GLU A 9 11.23 8.28 9.75
CA GLU A 9 12.22 8.43 8.66
C GLU A 9 13.02 7.14 8.47
N ASN A 10 13.35 6.45 9.57
CA ASN A 10 14.03 5.16 9.50
C ASN A 10 13.15 4.08 8.87
N VAL A 11 11.83 4.10 9.11
CA VAL A 11 10.88 3.20 8.45
C VAL A 11 10.90 3.41 6.94
N TYR A 12 10.72 4.65 6.48
CA TYR A 12 10.75 4.96 5.03
C TYR A 12 12.12 4.71 4.40
N ARG A 13 13.21 4.90 5.13
CA ARG A 13 14.57 4.54 4.68
C ARG A 13 14.73 3.02 4.52
N ALA A 14 14.19 2.23 5.45
CA ALA A 14 14.17 0.77 5.32
C ALA A 14 13.35 0.33 4.10
N ILE A 15 12.17 0.91 3.91
CA ILE A 15 11.33 0.67 2.74
C ILE A 15 12.08 1.01 1.45
N SER A 16 12.79 2.14 1.41
CA SER A 16 13.59 2.56 0.26
C SER A 16 14.72 1.56 -0.05
N THR A 17 15.37 1.04 0.97
CA THR A 17 16.41 0.01 0.82
C THR A 17 15.84 -1.24 0.15
N ILE A 18 14.73 -1.76 0.67
CA ILE A 18 14.10 -2.97 0.14
C ILE A 18 13.52 -2.72 -1.27
N ASN A 19 12.98 -1.52 -1.50
CA ASN A 19 12.46 -1.14 -2.81
C ASN A 19 13.55 -1.15 -3.89
N GLY A 20 14.79 -0.87 -3.53
CA GLY A 20 15.96 -0.90 -4.40
C GLY A 20 16.44 -2.32 -4.79
N TYR A 21 15.99 -3.38 -4.10
CA TYR A 21 16.47 -4.74 -4.36
C TYR A 21 15.99 -5.31 -5.71
N PHE A 22 14.89 -4.79 -6.25
CA PHE A 22 14.44 -5.19 -7.58
C PHE A 22 13.52 -4.14 -8.21
N SER A 23 13.57 -4.03 -9.53
CA SER A 23 12.68 -3.20 -10.33
C SER A 23 12.44 -3.81 -11.71
N GLU A 24 11.30 -3.46 -12.31
CA GLU A 24 11.03 -3.66 -13.72
C GLU A 24 10.80 -2.30 -14.39
N GLU A 25 11.48 -2.06 -15.48
CA GLU A 25 11.36 -0.82 -16.26
C GLU A 25 11.10 -1.17 -17.73
N LYS A 26 10.21 -0.40 -18.37
CA LYS A 26 10.09 -0.45 -19.84
C LYS A 26 11.14 0.44 -20.47
N GLN A 27 11.98 -0.14 -21.31
CA GLN A 27 12.99 0.58 -22.07
C GLN A 27 12.96 0.10 -23.52
N TYR A 28 12.71 1.01 -24.46
CA TYR A 28 12.63 0.72 -25.90
C TYR A 28 11.70 -0.45 -26.27
N GLY A 29 10.54 -0.55 -25.57
CA GLY A 29 9.55 -1.61 -25.80
C GLY A 29 9.84 -2.94 -25.06
N ALA A 30 11.03 -3.14 -24.53
CA ALA A 30 11.38 -4.29 -23.71
C ALA A 30 11.17 -4.02 -22.22
N THR A 31 10.89 -5.09 -21.45
CA THR A 31 10.88 -5.03 -19.98
C THR A 31 12.25 -5.43 -19.46
N ILE A 32 12.95 -4.49 -18.84
CA ILE A 32 14.25 -4.74 -18.20
C ILE A 32 14.00 -4.95 -16.71
N GLN A 33 14.43 -6.11 -16.20
CA GLN A 33 14.41 -6.44 -14.79
C GLN A 33 15.80 -6.23 -14.20
N ARG A 34 15.85 -5.47 -13.09
CA ARG A 34 17.07 -5.29 -12.29
C ARG A 34 16.87 -5.95 -10.94
N THR A 35 17.86 -6.69 -10.48
CA THR A 35 17.80 -7.43 -9.22
C THR A 35 19.12 -7.33 -8.48
N ASP A 36 19.05 -7.11 -7.17
CA ASP A 36 20.13 -7.37 -6.23
C ASP A 36 20.03 -8.87 -5.85
N PRO A 37 21.14 -9.63 -5.84
CA PRO A 37 21.14 -11.04 -5.45
C PRO A 37 20.45 -11.33 -4.11
N ILE A 38 20.47 -10.39 -3.17
CA ILE A 38 19.87 -10.54 -1.84
C ILE A 38 18.36 -10.81 -1.91
N ILE A 39 17.65 -10.35 -2.97
CA ILE A 39 16.21 -10.56 -3.10
C ILE A 39 15.85 -12.04 -3.23
N HIS A 40 16.78 -12.89 -3.67
CA HIS A 40 16.53 -14.31 -3.83
C HIS A 40 16.54 -15.10 -2.52
N THR A 41 16.98 -14.50 -1.41
CA THR A 41 17.14 -15.18 -0.11
C THR A 41 15.88 -15.86 0.42
N TYR A 42 14.70 -15.32 0.11
CA TYR A 42 13.41 -15.82 0.60
C TYR A 42 12.49 -16.26 -0.55
N CYS A 43 13.01 -17.11 -1.43
CA CYS A 43 12.26 -17.63 -2.59
C CYS A 43 12.20 -19.17 -2.59
N HIS A 44 11.85 -19.78 -1.46
CA HIS A 44 11.73 -21.23 -1.32
C HIS A 44 10.27 -21.67 -1.59
N TYR A 45 9.91 -21.59 -2.85
CA TYR A 45 8.73 -22.26 -3.39
C TYR A 45 9.10 -23.68 -3.76
N GLY A 46 8.21 -24.65 -3.67
CA GLY A 46 8.51 -26.09 -3.76
C GLY A 46 9.53 -26.53 -4.83
N ASN A 47 9.68 -25.78 -5.92
CA ASN A 47 10.56 -26.11 -7.05
C ASN A 47 11.64 -25.05 -7.38
N THR A 48 11.78 -23.98 -6.62
CA THR A 48 12.62 -22.82 -7.01
C THR A 48 14.06 -22.87 -6.52
N LYS A 49 14.46 -23.84 -5.71
CA LYS A 49 15.81 -23.97 -5.14
C LYS A 49 16.39 -22.65 -4.57
N GLY A 50 15.52 -21.78 -4.02
CA GLY A 50 15.91 -20.50 -3.43
C GLY A 50 16.19 -19.38 -4.44
N LYS A 51 15.72 -19.48 -5.68
CA LYS A 51 15.82 -18.40 -6.68
C LYS A 51 14.42 -17.92 -7.08
N CYS A 52 14.16 -16.61 -6.98
CA CYS A 52 12.90 -16.03 -7.46
C CYS A 52 12.83 -16.13 -9.00
N GLY A 53 11.76 -16.72 -9.52
CA GLY A 53 11.55 -16.90 -10.95
C GLY A 53 10.81 -15.76 -11.63
N ASN A 54 10.18 -14.85 -10.86
CA ASN A 54 9.41 -13.73 -11.41
C ASN A 54 9.29 -12.57 -10.43
N TYR A 55 8.75 -11.45 -10.93
CA TYR A 55 8.54 -10.22 -10.15
C TYR A 55 7.73 -10.44 -8.85
N PHE A 56 6.68 -11.24 -8.90
CA PHE A 56 5.81 -11.47 -7.73
C PHE A 56 6.51 -12.29 -6.64
N GLN A 57 7.35 -13.25 -7.03
CA GLN A 57 8.19 -13.97 -6.07
C GLN A 57 9.23 -13.05 -5.44
N MET A 58 9.80 -12.12 -6.20
CA MET A 58 10.69 -11.08 -5.65
C MET A 58 9.95 -10.13 -4.72
N ALA A 59 8.72 -9.71 -5.07
CA ALA A 59 7.90 -8.89 -4.18
C ALA A 59 7.59 -9.63 -2.87
N SER A 60 7.28 -10.92 -2.94
CA SER A 60 7.08 -11.77 -1.76
C SER A 60 8.34 -11.86 -0.88
N SER A 61 9.50 -12.11 -1.47
CA SER A 61 10.78 -12.09 -0.75
C SER A 61 11.05 -10.72 -0.12
N GLY A 62 10.76 -9.65 -0.84
CA GLY A 62 10.89 -8.26 -0.37
C GLY A 62 10.04 -7.97 0.87
N VAL A 63 8.82 -8.52 0.96
CA VAL A 63 7.98 -8.42 2.17
C VAL A 63 8.71 -9.02 3.39
N ILE A 64 9.32 -10.21 3.25
CA ILE A 64 10.07 -10.82 4.36
C ILE A 64 11.29 -9.99 4.74
N HIS A 65 12.05 -9.48 3.76
CA HIS A 65 13.17 -8.59 4.01
C HIS A 65 12.72 -7.33 4.77
N LEU A 66 11.58 -6.75 4.38
CA LEU A 66 11.02 -5.55 5.02
C LEU A 66 10.59 -5.85 6.45
N LEU A 67 9.81 -6.91 6.67
CA LEU A 67 9.39 -7.32 8.03
C LEU A 67 10.60 -7.54 8.95
N LYS A 68 11.63 -8.23 8.45
CA LYS A 68 12.87 -8.45 9.21
C LYS A 68 13.58 -7.14 9.56
N LYS A 69 13.63 -6.20 8.63
CA LYS A 69 14.27 -4.90 8.83
C LYS A 69 13.49 -4.05 9.83
N LEU A 70 12.17 -4.00 9.69
CA LEU A 70 11.29 -3.23 10.55
C LEU A 70 11.22 -3.80 11.98
N LYS A 71 11.20 -5.14 12.15
CA LYS A 71 11.23 -5.77 13.48
C LYS A 71 12.47 -5.41 14.31
N GLY A 72 13.57 -5.05 13.64
CA GLY A 72 14.77 -4.57 14.30
C GLY A 72 14.69 -3.13 14.81
N MET A 73 13.58 -2.41 14.58
CA MET A 73 13.38 -1.04 15.02
C MET A 73 12.68 -1.01 16.38
N SER A 74 13.25 -0.28 17.34
CA SER A 74 12.65 -0.11 18.66
C SER A 74 11.31 0.62 18.56
N GLY A 75 10.31 0.17 19.31
CA GLY A 75 9.01 0.83 19.42
C GLY A 75 8.03 0.54 18.27
N LEU A 76 8.42 -0.23 17.26
CA LEU A 76 7.53 -0.56 16.14
C LEU A 76 6.82 -1.91 16.40
N GLU A 77 5.52 -1.85 16.66
CA GLU A 77 4.69 -3.01 16.99
C GLU A 77 4.37 -3.87 15.76
N CYS A 78 4.05 -5.15 15.98
CA CYS A 78 3.78 -6.11 14.90
C CYS A 78 2.66 -5.68 13.95
N ASP A 79 1.62 -5.04 14.44
CA ASP A 79 0.53 -4.47 13.65
C ASP A 79 1.04 -3.45 12.63
N LYS A 80 1.95 -2.56 13.06
CA LYS A 80 2.57 -1.56 12.18
C LYS A 80 3.54 -2.18 11.17
N LEU A 81 4.25 -3.26 11.56
CA LEU A 81 5.08 -4.02 10.63
C LEU A 81 4.25 -4.52 9.44
N ALA A 82 3.09 -5.14 9.74
CA ALA A 82 2.17 -5.66 8.71
C ALA A 82 1.60 -4.53 7.84
N GLU A 83 1.18 -3.41 8.44
CA GLU A 83 0.65 -2.24 7.71
C GLU A 83 1.65 -1.71 6.69
N TYR A 84 2.89 -1.41 7.10
CA TYR A 84 3.91 -0.91 6.19
C TYR A 84 4.31 -1.93 5.12
N ALA A 85 4.37 -3.22 5.47
CA ALA A 85 4.69 -4.27 4.51
C ALA A 85 3.59 -4.42 3.44
N ILE A 86 2.31 -4.34 3.82
CA ILE A 86 1.18 -4.42 2.90
C ILE A 86 1.08 -3.16 2.04
N LEU A 87 1.28 -1.96 2.61
CA LEU A 87 1.32 -0.72 1.85
C LEU A 87 2.43 -0.73 0.80
N TRP A 88 3.63 -1.16 1.17
CA TRP A 88 4.74 -1.30 0.23
C TRP A 88 4.44 -2.34 -0.85
N LEU A 89 3.87 -3.50 -0.47
CA LEU A 89 3.46 -4.53 -1.43
C LEU A 89 2.43 -4.00 -2.41
N SER A 90 1.40 -3.30 -1.92
CA SER A 90 0.37 -2.68 -2.77
C SER A 90 0.98 -1.70 -3.76
N TYR A 91 1.91 -0.88 -3.30
CA TYR A 91 2.68 0.03 -4.16
C TYR A 91 3.47 -0.74 -5.23
N LYS A 92 4.17 -1.81 -4.87
CA LYS A 92 4.92 -2.65 -5.83
C LYS A 92 4.02 -3.28 -6.88
N LEU A 93 2.84 -3.74 -6.48
CA LEU A 93 1.85 -4.29 -7.41
C LEU A 93 1.26 -3.21 -8.33
N ALA A 94 1.01 -2.01 -7.82
CA ALA A 94 0.48 -0.89 -8.59
C ALA A 94 1.45 -0.37 -9.66
N ILE A 95 2.75 -0.33 -9.36
CA ILE A 95 3.77 0.18 -10.31
C ILE A 95 4.27 -0.86 -11.31
N LYS A 96 3.90 -2.15 -11.14
CA LYS A 96 4.33 -3.20 -12.05
C LYS A 96 3.69 -3.02 -13.43
N PRO A 97 4.49 -2.87 -14.51
CA PRO A 97 3.97 -2.89 -15.86
C PRO A 97 3.25 -4.21 -16.15
N ASN A 98 2.06 -4.14 -16.74
CA ASN A 98 1.25 -5.32 -17.11
C ASN A 98 0.96 -6.23 -15.88
N ASN A 99 0.42 -5.67 -14.82
CA ASN A 99 0.07 -6.40 -13.58
C ASN A 99 -0.98 -7.51 -13.80
N ASN A 100 -1.65 -7.58 -14.95
CA ASN A 100 -2.68 -8.58 -15.29
C ASN A 100 -3.80 -8.68 -14.24
N GLY A 101 -4.09 -7.61 -13.50
CA GLY A 101 -5.17 -7.57 -12.50
C GLY A 101 -4.88 -8.37 -11.22
N ILE A 102 -3.63 -8.68 -10.92
CA ILE A 102 -3.28 -9.34 -9.66
C ILE A 102 -3.56 -8.39 -8.49
N ASP A 103 -4.54 -8.75 -7.68
CA ASP A 103 -4.87 -8.09 -6.42
C ASP A 103 -4.09 -8.69 -5.23
N LEU A 104 -4.26 -8.09 -4.06
CA LEU A 104 -3.57 -8.55 -2.84
C LEU A 104 -4.02 -9.95 -2.40
N ASN A 105 -5.28 -10.32 -2.58
CA ASN A 105 -5.79 -11.64 -2.19
C ASN A 105 -5.19 -12.74 -3.08
N HIS A 106 -5.14 -12.49 -4.40
CA HIS A 106 -4.45 -13.38 -5.33
C HIS A 106 -2.97 -13.51 -4.97
N PHE A 107 -2.32 -12.36 -4.66
CA PHE A 107 -0.91 -12.36 -4.26
C PHE A 107 -0.69 -13.14 -2.96
N TYR A 108 -1.53 -12.91 -1.94
CA TYR A 108 -1.45 -13.64 -0.68
C TYR A 108 -1.55 -15.15 -0.88
N THR A 109 -2.54 -15.59 -1.64
CA THR A 109 -2.79 -17.03 -1.90
C THR A 109 -1.66 -17.69 -2.67
N ASN A 110 -1.09 -17.02 -3.68
CA ASN A 110 -0.15 -17.64 -4.60
C ASN A 110 1.33 -17.39 -4.28
N TYR A 111 1.63 -16.32 -3.54
CA TYR A 111 3.02 -15.90 -3.28
C TYR A 111 3.39 -15.82 -1.81
N ILE A 112 2.42 -15.63 -0.89
CA ILE A 112 2.68 -15.68 0.54
C ILE A 112 2.44 -17.10 1.08
N ILE A 113 1.25 -17.67 0.87
CA ILE A 113 0.91 -19.01 1.38
C ILE A 113 1.83 -20.10 0.82
N LYS A 114 2.20 -20.00 -0.47
CA LYS A 114 3.03 -21.02 -1.15
C LYS A 114 4.53 -20.86 -0.91
N ASN A 115 4.96 -19.80 -0.26
CA ASN A 115 6.37 -19.60 0.05
C ASN A 115 6.70 -20.10 1.46
N ASN A 116 7.50 -21.17 1.54
CA ASN A 116 7.87 -21.80 2.80
C ASN A 116 8.64 -20.88 3.76
N ASP A 117 9.27 -19.82 3.26
CA ASP A 117 10.01 -18.88 4.09
C ASP A 117 9.11 -18.10 5.05
N TYR A 118 7.82 -17.93 4.74
CA TYR A 118 6.87 -17.27 5.64
C TYR A 118 6.56 -18.06 6.90
N ASN A 119 6.81 -19.36 6.91
CA ASN A 119 6.66 -20.22 8.08
C ASN A 119 7.87 -20.15 9.04
N LYS A 120 8.97 -19.51 8.59
CA LYS A 120 10.14 -19.30 9.44
C LYS A 120 9.84 -18.27 10.53
N LYS A 121 10.42 -18.51 11.71
CA LYS A 121 10.32 -17.57 12.83
C LYS A 121 11.12 -16.31 12.55
N ILE A 122 10.61 -15.17 13.01
CA ILE A 122 11.35 -13.92 12.93
C ILE A 122 12.43 -13.90 14.00
N LYS A 123 13.61 -13.37 13.68
CA LYS A 123 14.73 -13.31 14.61
C LYS A 123 14.33 -12.60 15.91
N ASN A 124 14.74 -13.15 17.06
CA ASN A 124 14.47 -12.68 18.42
C ASN A 124 13.00 -12.84 18.89
N ASP A 125 12.21 -13.66 18.20
CA ASP A 125 10.85 -13.99 18.63
C ASP A 125 10.50 -15.41 18.19
N ASP A 126 10.66 -16.36 19.10
CA ASP A 126 10.46 -17.77 18.80
C ASP A 126 8.99 -18.18 18.64
N SER A 127 8.06 -17.29 18.94
CA SER A 127 6.62 -17.54 18.80
C SER A 127 6.03 -16.99 17.50
N LEU A 128 6.72 -16.05 16.80
CA LEU A 128 6.15 -15.27 15.72
C LEU A 128 6.80 -15.60 14.37
N THR A 129 5.98 -16.03 13.40
CA THR A 129 6.40 -16.24 12.01
C THR A 129 6.12 -15.01 11.14
N TYR A 130 6.81 -14.89 10.00
CA TYR A 130 6.52 -13.83 9.03
C TYR A 130 5.06 -13.88 8.57
N LYS A 131 4.52 -15.10 8.39
CA LYS A 131 3.11 -15.28 8.04
C LYS A 131 2.19 -14.76 9.13
N ALA A 132 2.44 -15.09 10.38
CA ALA A 132 1.61 -14.65 11.50
C ALA A 132 1.55 -13.12 11.60
N ILE A 133 2.64 -12.41 11.30
CA ILE A 133 2.64 -10.94 11.26
C ILE A 133 1.72 -10.43 10.14
N ILE A 134 1.85 -10.95 8.92
CA ILE A 134 1.00 -10.52 7.80
C ILE A 134 -0.47 -10.83 8.08
N ASP A 135 -0.76 -11.98 8.69
CA ASP A 135 -2.11 -12.42 9.00
C ASP A 135 -2.84 -11.51 10.02
N THR A 136 -2.10 -10.71 10.81
CA THR A 136 -2.73 -9.69 11.69
C THR A 136 -3.52 -8.64 10.91
N LYS A 137 -3.23 -8.48 9.61
CA LYS A 137 -3.87 -7.54 8.68
C LYS A 137 -4.44 -8.25 7.43
N LYS A 138 -4.84 -9.52 7.60
CA LYS A 138 -5.36 -10.33 6.48
C LYS A 138 -6.62 -9.73 5.85
N ASP A 139 -7.42 -9.01 6.61
CA ASP A 139 -8.59 -8.28 6.12
C ASP A 139 -8.23 -7.26 5.03
N PHE A 140 -7.03 -6.67 5.05
CA PHE A 140 -6.57 -5.77 3.98
C PHE A 140 -6.35 -6.48 2.63
N MET A 141 -6.18 -7.81 2.63
CA MET A 141 -5.98 -8.55 1.38
C MET A 141 -7.23 -8.60 0.49
N ASN A 142 -8.42 -8.44 1.08
CA ASN A 142 -9.69 -8.48 0.38
C ASN A 142 -10.20 -7.12 -0.10
N ILE A 143 -9.42 -6.05 0.13
CA ILE A 143 -9.86 -4.68 -0.10
C ILE A 143 -9.47 -4.23 -1.50
N LYS A 144 -10.46 -3.88 -2.32
CA LYS A 144 -10.21 -3.24 -3.62
C LYS A 144 -9.61 -1.84 -3.46
N GLU A 145 -10.02 -1.13 -2.43
CA GLU A 145 -9.63 0.25 -2.12
C GLU A 145 -8.17 0.37 -1.66
N ILE A 146 -7.48 -0.74 -1.36
CA ILE A 146 -6.08 -0.72 -0.91
C ILE A 146 -5.16 0.01 -1.93
N TYR A 147 -5.51 0.03 -3.21
CA TYR A 147 -4.78 0.81 -4.21
C TYR A 147 -4.86 2.33 -3.95
N ASN A 148 -5.97 2.81 -3.37
CA ASN A 148 -6.09 4.21 -2.97
C ASN A 148 -5.13 4.56 -1.82
N PHE A 149 -4.98 3.65 -0.85
CA PHE A 149 -4.00 3.77 0.21
C PHE A 149 -2.56 3.68 -0.32
N SER A 150 -2.31 2.83 -1.32
CA SER A 150 -0.99 2.74 -1.96
C SER A 150 -0.60 4.04 -2.66
N TYR A 151 -1.57 4.81 -3.15
CA TYR A 151 -1.32 6.14 -3.72
C TYR A 151 -0.85 7.13 -2.65
N LEU A 152 -1.58 7.24 -1.52
CA LEU A 152 -1.15 8.06 -0.39
C LEU A 152 0.25 7.66 0.10
N PHE A 153 0.45 6.35 0.26
CA PHE A 153 1.74 5.80 0.65
C PHE A 153 2.85 6.17 -0.34
N SER A 154 2.58 6.13 -1.64
CA SER A 154 3.57 6.45 -2.68
C SER A 154 4.03 7.91 -2.61
N ILE A 155 3.13 8.84 -2.28
CA ILE A 155 3.46 10.25 -2.07
C ILE A 155 4.38 10.41 -0.86
N LEU A 156 4.02 9.80 0.29
CA LEU A 156 4.87 9.83 1.48
C LEU A 156 6.22 9.19 1.21
N PHE A 157 6.23 8.01 0.56
CA PHE A 157 7.45 7.31 0.19
C PHE A 157 8.38 8.18 -0.66
N TYR A 158 7.84 8.89 -1.65
CA TYR A 158 8.61 9.83 -2.45
C TYR A 158 9.18 10.96 -1.59
N LEU A 159 8.33 11.65 -0.82
CA LEU A 159 8.71 12.83 -0.05
C LEU A 159 9.73 12.53 1.07
N TYR A 160 9.61 11.38 1.75
CA TYR A 160 10.60 10.94 2.75
C TYR A 160 11.96 10.57 2.14
N ASN A 161 12.02 10.28 0.84
CA ASN A 161 13.27 9.91 0.14
C ASN A 161 13.87 11.04 -0.70
N VAL A 162 13.36 12.26 -0.59
CA VAL A 162 13.96 13.44 -1.23
C VAL A 162 15.27 13.80 -0.51
N ASN A 163 16.38 13.85 -1.25
CA ASN A 163 17.71 14.11 -0.68
C ASN A 163 17.83 15.49 0.00
N ASN A 164 17.13 16.49 -0.53
CA ASN A 164 17.13 17.85 0.04
C ASN A 164 15.69 18.39 0.03
N PRO A 165 14.93 18.19 1.13
CA PRO A 165 13.56 18.66 1.26
C PRO A 165 13.42 20.19 0.99
N ASN A 166 14.39 21.01 1.40
CA ASN A 166 14.33 22.46 1.26
C ASN A 166 14.42 22.92 -0.20
N ASN A 167 14.97 22.10 -1.09
CA ASN A 167 15.14 22.42 -2.51
C ASN A 167 14.02 21.82 -3.40
N LEU A 168 13.12 21.03 -2.83
CA LEU A 168 11.98 20.51 -3.57
C LEU A 168 11.03 21.65 -3.94
N LYS A 169 10.68 21.75 -5.22
CA LYS A 169 9.65 22.69 -5.69
C LYS A 169 8.32 21.95 -5.86
N CYS A 170 7.36 22.30 -5.02
CA CYS A 170 5.98 21.84 -5.16
C CYS A 170 5.24 22.78 -6.11
N THR A 171 5.30 22.48 -7.42
CA THR A 171 4.59 23.21 -8.46
C THR A 171 3.24 22.53 -8.76
N ASN A 172 2.38 23.19 -9.55
CA ASN A 172 1.04 22.68 -9.91
C ASN A 172 1.03 21.22 -10.41
N ASN A 173 2.07 20.77 -11.10
CA ASN A 173 2.17 19.39 -11.61
C ASN A 173 2.85 18.43 -10.63
N SER A 174 3.42 18.93 -9.54
CA SER A 174 4.19 18.17 -8.55
C SER A 174 3.80 18.57 -7.13
N ASN A 175 2.56 19.05 -6.93
CA ASN A 175 2.07 19.46 -5.61
C ASN A 175 1.65 18.22 -4.78
N TYR A 176 2.65 17.40 -4.45
CA TYR A 176 2.44 16.15 -3.72
C TYR A 176 1.72 16.32 -2.38
N PRO A 177 2.03 17.35 -1.54
CA PRO A 177 1.30 17.54 -0.29
C PRO A 177 -0.19 17.80 -0.50
N GLU A 178 -0.56 18.61 -1.49
CA GLU A 178 -1.96 18.90 -1.81
C GLU A 178 -2.67 17.67 -2.40
N ASN A 179 -2.00 16.94 -3.29
CA ASN A 179 -2.52 15.68 -3.84
C ASN A 179 -2.79 14.65 -2.74
N PHE A 180 -1.88 14.58 -1.74
CA PHE A 180 -2.10 13.74 -0.57
C PHE A 180 -3.34 14.18 0.20
N ALA A 181 -3.45 15.47 0.55
CA ALA A 181 -4.55 15.99 1.35
C ALA A 181 -5.91 15.81 0.65
N ASN A 182 -5.98 16.05 -0.66
CA ASN A 182 -7.20 15.85 -1.45
C ASN A 182 -7.62 14.38 -1.48
N LYS A 183 -6.70 13.46 -1.72
CA LYS A 183 -7.01 12.02 -1.73
C LYS A 183 -7.33 11.51 -0.33
N PHE A 184 -6.64 11.99 0.69
CA PHE A 184 -6.95 11.66 2.07
C PHE A 184 -8.37 12.08 2.46
N LYS A 185 -8.77 13.30 2.09
CA LYS A 185 -10.13 13.80 2.30
C LYS A 185 -11.17 12.92 1.62
N GLU A 186 -10.95 12.57 0.34
CA GLU A 186 -11.83 11.66 -0.42
C GLU A 186 -12.04 10.33 0.34
N LEU A 187 -10.94 9.69 0.78
CA LEU A 187 -11.01 8.42 1.51
C LEU A 187 -11.67 8.55 2.89
N ASN A 188 -11.42 9.66 3.58
CA ASN A 188 -12.04 9.93 4.88
C ASN A 188 -13.55 10.23 4.77
N GLU A 189 -14.01 10.72 3.62
CA GLU A 189 -15.43 10.97 3.33
C GLU A 189 -16.17 9.72 2.84
N ASP A 190 -15.47 8.72 2.33
CA ASP A 190 -16.07 7.44 1.90
C ASP A 190 -16.54 6.63 3.11
N SER A 191 -17.87 6.41 3.20
CA SER A 191 -18.49 5.66 4.31
C SER A 191 -18.05 4.19 4.37
N ASN A 192 -17.71 3.57 3.23
CA ASN A 192 -17.22 2.18 3.19
C ASN A 192 -15.83 2.07 3.79
N ILE A 193 -15.00 3.09 3.58
CA ILE A 193 -13.64 3.17 4.12
C ILE A 193 -13.71 3.62 5.59
N ASN A 194 -14.33 4.75 5.85
CA ASN A 194 -14.36 5.33 7.19
C ASN A 194 -15.28 4.54 8.17
N GLY A 195 -16.29 3.83 7.67
CA GLY A 195 -17.09 2.88 8.45
C GLY A 195 -16.30 1.65 8.94
N ASN A 196 -15.20 1.30 8.29
CA ASN A 196 -14.37 0.15 8.64
C ASN A 196 -13.22 0.54 9.59
N THR A 197 -13.15 -0.12 10.75
CA THR A 197 -12.14 0.19 11.78
C THR A 197 -10.71 -0.04 11.32
N SER A 198 -10.44 -1.08 10.53
CA SER A 198 -9.10 -1.38 10.01
C SER A 198 -8.63 -0.31 9.02
N TYR A 199 -9.53 0.19 8.18
CA TYR A 199 -9.23 1.27 7.25
C TYR A 199 -8.98 2.60 7.96
N ARG A 200 -9.80 2.93 8.99
CA ARG A 200 -9.53 4.11 9.81
C ARG A 200 -8.16 4.07 10.48
N LYS A 201 -7.75 2.89 10.97
CA LYS A 201 -6.39 2.73 11.54
C LYS A 201 -5.31 3.00 10.49
N LEU A 202 -5.51 2.54 9.26
CA LEU A 202 -4.57 2.77 8.17
C LEU A 202 -4.54 4.24 7.75
N LEU A 203 -5.71 4.89 7.66
CA LEU A 203 -5.79 6.34 7.43
C LEU A 203 -5.07 7.11 8.55
N SER A 204 -5.26 6.71 9.82
CA SER A 204 -4.56 7.33 10.96
C SER A 204 -3.05 7.18 10.83
N THR A 205 -2.56 6.01 10.45
CA THR A 205 -1.12 5.78 10.23
C THR A 205 -0.57 6.73 9.17
N LEU A 206 -1.25 6.86 8.03
CA LEU A 206 -0.81 7.73 6.94
C LEU A 206 -0.94 9.23 7.30
N SER A 207 -1.92 9.59 8.12
CA SER A 207 -2.06 10.95 8.67
C SER A 207 -0.91 11.30 9.62
N ASP A 208 -0.56 10.39 10.53
CA ASP A 208 0.55 10.56 11.46
C ASP A 208 1.89 10.69 10.71
N ASP A 209 2.07 9.88 9.68
CA ASP A 209 3.25 9.94 8.81
C ASP A 209 3.34 11.27 8.05
N TYR A 210 2.21 11.77 7.55
CA TYR A 210 2.14 13.06 6.87
C TYR A 210 2.46 14.22 7.84
N ASP A 211 1.93 14.20 9.06
CA ASP A 211 2.20 15.23 10.06
C ASP A 211 3.67 15.23 10.52
N ASN A 212 4.30 14.07 10.59
CA ASN A 212 5.74 13.99 10.83
C ASN A 212 6.55 14.51 9.64
N LEU A 213 6.11 14.24 8.41
CA LEU A 213 6.74 14.76 7.21
C LEU A 213 6.71 16.28 7.15
N LYS A 214 5.63 16.95 7.55
CA LYS A 214 5.53 18.42 7.63
C LYS A 214 6.67 19.04 8.43
N LYS A 215 7.13 18.38 9.50
CA LYS A 215 8.23 18.86 10.34
C LYS A 215 9.56 18.89 9.56
N ILE A 216 9.76 17.94 8.65
CA ILE A 216 10.97 17.87 7.80
C ILE A 216 10.97 19.01 6.78
N TYR A 217 9.79 19.40 6.30
CA TYR A 217 9.61 20.42 5.27
C TYR A 217 9.32 21.82 5.81
N VAL A 218 9.44 22.05 7.11
CA VAL A 218 9.08 23.33 7.77
C VAL A 218 9.75 24.55 7.14
N ASN A 219 10.97 24.40 6.63
CA ASN A 219 11.74 25.47 6.00
C ASN A 219 11.52 25.59 4.47
N ASN A 220 10.75 24.70 3.89
CA ASN A 220 10.44 24.72 2.45
C ASN A 220 9.19 25.57 2.17
N LYS A 221 9.39 26.85 1.83
CA LYS A 221 8.28 27.75 1.52
C LYS A 221 7.56 27.44 0.20
N SER A 222 8.12 26.61 -0.68
CA SER A 222 7.50 26.25 -1.94
C SER A 222 6.52 25.08 -1.82
N CYS A 223 6.56 24.35 -0.71
CA CYS A 223 5.69 23.20 -0.46
C CYS A 223 4.72 23.52 0.68
N ASN A 224 3.48 23.82 0.32
CA ASN A 224 2.42 23.97 1.30
C ASN A 224 1.84 22.59 1.66
N PHE A 225 1.82 22.28 2.95
CA PHE A 225 1.22 21.06 3.49
C PHE A 225 -0.15 21.39 4.10
N PRO A 226 -1.27 21.15 3.38
CA PRO A 226 -2.60 21.39 3.91
C PRO A 226 -2.86 20.63 5.22
N LEU A 227 -3.75 21.16 6.04
CA LEU A 227 -4.26 20.44 7.21
C LEU A 227 -5.16 19.29 6.74
N LEU A 228 -4.96 18.12 7.31
CA LEU A 228 -5.84 16.99 7.05
C LEU A 228 -7.12 17.10 7.91
N PRO A 229 -8.28 16.68 7.39
CA PRO A 229 -9.49 16.58 8.18
C PRO A 229 -9.35 15.52 9.27
N GLN A 230 -10.05 15.72 10.40
CA GLN A 230 -10.10 14.71 11.44
C GLN A 230 -10.79 13.44 10.96
N ILE A 231 -10.30 12.29 11.44
CA ILE A 231 -10.91 11.00 11.14
C ILE A 231 -12.02 10.75 12.16
N GLU A 232 -13.25 11.08 11.77
CA GLU A 232 -14.43 10.83 12.59
C GLU A 232 -15.14 9.56 12.10
N PRO A 233 -15.47 8.61 13.01
CA PRO A 233 -16.17 7.39 12.63
C PRO A 233 -17.52 7.73 11.98
N LYS A 234 -17.70 7.46 10.71
CA LYS A 234 -19.01 7.53 10.06
C LYS A 234 -19.77 6.24 10.35
N LYS A 235 -21.06 6.36 10.73
CA LYS A 235 -21.92 5.19 10.83
C LYS A 235 -21.97 4.55 9.44
N SER A 236 -21.53 3.30 9.33
CA SER A 236 -21.83 2.53 8.13
C SER A 236 -23.35 2.53 7.96
N LEU A 237 -23.83 2.72 6.75
CA LEU A 237 -25.22 2.45 6.39
C LEU A 237 -25.41 0.93 6.46
N ALA A 238 -25.37 0.36 7.66
CA ALA A 238 -25.77 -0.99 7.92
C ALA A 238 -27.26 -1.06 7.54
N GLN A 239 -27.58 -1.92 6.62
CA GLN A 239 -28.94 -2.33 6.28
C GLN A 239 -29.71 -2.44 7.59
N ASN A 240 -30.78 -1.64 7.72
CA ASN A 240 -31.74 -1.79 8.80
C ASN A 240 -32.22 -3.25 8.77
N PRO A 241 -32.07 -4.02 9.85
CA PRO A 241 -32.90 -5.18 10.04
C PRO A 241 -34.32 -4.64 10.16
N ALA A 242 -35.19 -4.97 9.22
CA ALA A 242 -36.60 -4.70 9.34
C ALA A 242 -37.08 -5.24 10.69
N GLU A 243 -37.58 -4.34 11.54
CA GLU A 243 -38.36 -4.72 12.73
C GLU A 243 -39.52 -5.60 12.27
N ILE A 244 -39.38 -6.91 12.45
CA ILE A 244 -40.50 -7.82 12.42
C ILE A 244 -41.15 -7.70 13.81
N SER A 245 -42.02 -6.73 13.94
CA SER A 245 -43.00 -6.70 15.02
C SER A 245 -44.06 -7.75 14.71
N GLY A 246 -44.11 -8.75 15.56
CA GLY A 246 -45.05 -9.83 15.40
C GLY A 246 -46.52 -9.41 15.56
N ARG A 247 -47.34 -9.95 14.71
CA ARG A 247 -48.75 -10.32 15.03
C ARG A 247 -49.31 -11.26 14.00
N GLY A 248 -49.85 -12.39 14.46
CA GLY A 248 -51.07 -13.05 13.96
C GLY A 248 -50.88 -14.02 12.80
N PHE A 249 -50.99 -15.26 13.16
CA PHE A 249 -51.40 -16.38 12.30
C PHE A 249 -52.65 -16.04 11.53
N GLU A 250 -52.68 -16.29 10.21
CA GLU A 250 -53.82 -16.96 9.55
C GLU A 250 -53.36 -17.55 8.21
N GLN A 251 -53.78 -18.79 8.02
CA GLN A 251 -53.50 -19.69 6.94
C GLN A 251 -54.56 -19.50 5.86
N ILE A 252 -54.19 -19.31 4.58
CA ILE A 252 -55.01 -19.73 3.45
C ILE A 252 -54.11 -20.01 2.24
N SER A 253 -54.38 -21.16 1.64
CA SER A 253 -53.79 -21.77 0.45
C SER A 253 -54.19 -21.08 -0.87
N GLY A 254 -53.34 -21.19 -1.89
CA GLY A 254 -53.85 -21.22 -3.28
C GLY A 254 -53.00 -20.52 -4.33
N GLN A 255 -52.29 -21.32 -5.10
CA GLN A 255 -52.10 -21.31 -6.58
C GLN A 255 -51.44 -20.13 -7.32
N THR A 256 -50.32 -20.51 -7.96
CA THR A 256 -49.91 -20.35 -9.40
C THR A 256 -49.70 -19.00 -10.07
N SER A 257 -48.47 -18.93 -10.61
CA SER A 257 -48.06 -18.37 -11.93
C SER A 257 -48.12 -16.84 -12.13
N GLU A 258 -47.00 -16.16 -12.37
CA GLU A 258 -46.41 -15.92 -13.68
C GLU A 258 -45.17 -15.03 -13.61
N VAL A 259 -44.30 -15.32 -14.55
CA VAL A 259 -43.03 -14.65 -14.85
C VAL A 259 -43.31 -13.23 -15.36
N ILE A 260 -42.67 -12.21 -14.75
CA ILE A 260 -42.38 -10.97 -15.45
C ILE A 260 -40.94 -10.58 -15.13
N SER A 261 -40.09 -10.71 -16.13
CA SER A 261 -38.77 -10.17 -16.18
C SER A 261 -38.85 -8.65 -16.28
N SER A 262 -38.31 -7.91 -15.32
CA SER A 262 -38.00 -6.52 -15.51
C SER A 262 -36.51 -6.33 -15.33
N SER A 263 -35.87 -6.14 -16.49
CA SER A 263 -34.47 -5.66 -16.61
C SER A 263 -34.33 -4.28 -15.99
N SER A 264 -33.72 -4.20 -14.81
CA SER A 264 -33.22 -2.93 -14.30
C SER A 264 -31.85 -2.67 -14.91
N SER A 265 -31.81 -1.71 -15.83
CA SER A 265 -30.60 -1.12 -16.38
C SER A 265 -29.74 -0.57 -15.25
N ILE A 266 -28.61 -1.21 -14.99
CA ILE A 266 -27.55 -0.64 -14.15
C ILE A 266 -26.91 0.47 -14.97
N SER A 267 -27.23 1.71 -14.65
CA SER A 267 -26.48 2.88 -15.13
C SER A 267 -25.07 2.79 -14.56
N THR A 268 -24.12 2.40 -15.40
CA THR A 268 -22.71 2.50 -15.13
C THR A 268 -22.32 3.97 -15.10
N THR A 269 -22.39 4.58 -13.93
CA THR A 269 -21.72 5.84 -13.64
C THR A 269 -20.22 5.55 -13.65
N LEU A 270 -19.57 5.87 -14.76
CA LEU A 270 -18.13 5.86 -14.91
C LEU A 270 -17.52 6.78 -13.83
N ILE A 271 -16.86 6.15 -12.83
CA ILE A 271 -16.18 6.87 -11.77
C ILE A 271 -14.93 7.53 -12.39
N PRO A 272 -14.78 8.86 -12.32
CA PRO A 272 -13.60 9.57 -12.88
C PRO A 272 -12.27 9.18 -12.23
N GLY A 273 -12.25 8.32 -11.21
CA GLY A 273 -11.05 7.94 -10.47
C GLY A 273 -10.08 7.00 -11.20
N LEU A 274 -10.52 6.33 -12.28
CA LEU A 274 -9.66 5.36 -13.00
C LEU A 274 -8.58 6.02 -13.87
N SER A 275 -8.72 7.28 -14.26
CA SER A 275 -7.72 7.98 -15.08
C SER A 275 -6.49 8.44 -14.28
N VAL A 276 -6.61 8.63 -12.97
CA VAL A 276 -5.51 9.08 -12.12
C VAL A 276 -4.55 7.93 -11.81
N VAL A 277 -5.07 6.71 -11.64
CA VAL A 277 -4.25 5.52 -11.34
C VAL A 277 -3.31 5.15 -12.50
N SER A 278 -3.68 5.44 -13.75
CA SER A 278 -2.82 5.15 -14.92
C SER A 278 -1.67 6.15 -15.10
N ALA A 279 -1.75 7.35 -14.55
CA ALA A 279 -0.70 8.36 -14.63
C ALA A 279 0.40 8.20 -13.56
N ILE A 280 0.06 7.59 -12.41
CA ILE A 280 0.97 7.43 -11.26
C ILE A 280 2.24 6.63 -11.63
N PRO A 281 2.18 5.50 -12.34
CA PRO A 281 3.38 4.74 -12.69
C PRO A 281 4.37 5.54 -13.53
N VAL A 282 3.88 6.45 -14.37
CA VAL A 282 4.73 7.26 -15.27
C VAL A 282 5.47 8.34 -14.49
N PHE A 283 4.79 9.07 -13.59
CA PHE A 283 5.40 10.18 -12.86
C PHE A 283 6.33 9.69 -11.74
N LEU A 284 5.94 8.67 -10.99
CA LEU A 284 6.80 8.08 -9.95
C LEU A 284 7.97 7.31 -10.54
N GLY A 285 7.80 6.65 -11.68
CA GLY A 285 8.88 6.01 -12.43
C GLY A 285 9.92 7.03 -12.93
N ILE A 286 9.50 8.21 -13.39
CA ILE A 286 10.41 9.28 -13.84
C ILE A 286 11.16 9.90 -12.65
N ALA A 287 10.48 10.18 -11.55
CA ALA A 287 11.10 10.71 -10.34
C ALA A 287 12.11 9.73 -9.74
N TYR A 288 11.75 8.44 -9.64
CA TYR A 288 12.64 7.37 -9.21
C TYR A 288 13.88 7.25 -10.11
N LYS A 289 13.71 7.27 -11.44
CA LYS A 289 14.81 7.21 -12.40
C LYS A 289 15.80 8.35 -12.24
N THR A 290 15.32 9.56 -11.93
CA THR A 290 16.17 10.74 -11.72
C THR A 290 16.98 10.65 -10.44
N ILE A 291 16.34 10.21 -9.34
CA ILE A 291 16.99 10.04 -8.03
C ILE A 291 18.01 8.90 -8.07
N TYR A 292 17.67 7.77 -8.70
CA TYR A 292 18.53 6.60 -8.79
C TYR A 292 19.77 6.84 -9.67
N LYS A 293 19.61 7.52 -10.81
CA LYS A 293 20.76 7.91 -11.65
C LYS A 293 21.73 8.83 -10.93
N LYS A 294 21.23 9.80 -10.13
CA LYS A 294 22.09 10.67 -9.33
C LYS A 294 22.86 9.88 -8.26
N LYS A 295 22.24 8.88 -7.62
CA LYS A 295 22.88 8.07 -6.59
C LYS A 295 23.99 7.17 -7.16
N ILE A 296 23.78 6.56 -8.34
CA ILE A 296 24.81 5.77 -9.02
C ILE A 296 25.99 6.66 -9.44
N LYS A 297 25.72 7.85 -9.98
CA LYS A 297 26.76 8.78 -10.38
C LYS A 297 27.63 9.19 -9.19
N LYS A 298 27.02 9.50 -8.06
CA LYS A 298 27.75 9.86 -6.82
C LYS A 298 28.61 8.70 -6.28
N ASN A 299 28.08 7.47 -6.27
CA ASN A 299 28.85 6.29 -5.82
C ASN A 299 30.02 5.95 -6.75
N ASN A 300 29.91 6.20 -8.06
CA ASN A 300 31.01 6.02 -8.99
C ASN A 300 32.10 7.08 -8.81
N GLU A 301 31.73 8.35 -8.55
CA GLU A 301 32.66 9.44 -8.27
C GLU A 301 33.38 9.26 -6.92
N GLU A 302 32.78 8.60 -5.93
CA GLU A 302 33.41 8.29 -4.63
C GLU A 302 34.33 7.05 -4.68
N ASN A 303 34.21 6.19 -5.71
CA ASN A 303 35.08 5.03 -5.91
C ASN A 303 36.26 5.28 -6.88
N GLU A 304 36.32 6.43 -7.53
CA GLU A 304 37.40 6.85 -8.43
C GLU A 304 38.41 7.81 -7.77
N ASN A 305 38.20 8.21 -6.50
CA ASN A 305 39.12 8.96 -5.66
C ASN A 305 39.64 8.10 -4.51
#